data_2c73c91d0780c1a830ca81e2f59bafb8
#
_entry.id   2c73c91d0780c1a830ca81e2f59bafb8
#
_cell.length_a   1.000
_cell.length_b   1.000
_cell.length_c   1.000
_cell.angle_alpha   90.00
_cell.angle_beta   90.00
_cell.angle_gamma   90.00
#
_symmetry.space_group_name_H-M   'P 1'
#
loop_
_entity.id
_entity.type
_entity.pdbx_description
1 polymer ?
#
loop_
_entity_poly.entity_id
_entity_poly.type
_entity_poly.pdbx_seq_one_letter_code
_entity_poly.pdbx_strand_id
1 'polypeptide(L)'
;MAASAEMPYFIKPSLPMDSTRKERAYIEAVQAIDANLEGESDWVLKMATINGILKTYLTYYYWVGFYMVRNGRLSVGPYQGTLGCLHIDFSKGVCGKAAREEKTQIVGDVHALAQGTAHIACDPNSRSEIVVPVFDPQGQLLAVFDVDSSEPDSFDTIDQHFLEDIMRRHFSV
;
A
#
# COMPACT_ATOMS: atom_id res chain seq x y z
N MET A 1 18.75 -26.99 7.02
CA MET A 1 17.97 -25.76 7.24
C MET A 1 18.83 -24.62 6.69
N ALA A 2 18.45 -24.10 5.51
CA ALA A 2 19.14 -22.92 4.96
C ALA A 2 18.70 -21.72 5.80
N ALA A 3 19.65 -21.05 6.45
CA ALA A 3 19.42 -19.76 7.07
C ALA A 3 18.93 -18.82 5.96
N SER A 4 17.78 -18.21 6.14
CA SER A 4 17.33 -17.12 5.27
C SER A 4 18.40 -16.03 5.37
N ALA A 5 19.11 -15.78 4.28
CA ALA A 5 20.04 -14.67 4.24
C ALA A 5 19.23 -13.40 4.48
N GLU A 6 19.38 -12.77 5.64
CA GLU A 6 18.84 -11.44 5.88
C GLU A 6 19.36 -10.52 4.79
N MET A 7 18.45 -9.95 4.01
CA MET A 7 18.83 -8.96 3.01
C MET A 7 19.41 -7.75 3.72
N PRO A 8 20.69 -7.37 3.47
CA PRO A 8 21.40 -6.37 4.28
C PRO A 8 20.79 -4.96 4.26
N TYR A 9 19.81 -4.72 3.38
CA TYR A 9 19.15 -3.43 3.23
C TYR A 9 17.67 -3.45 3.63
N PHE A 10 17.17 -4.57 4.20
CA PHE A 10 15.79 -4.66 4.64
C PHE A 10 15.64 -4.11 6.06
N ILE A 11 14.90 -3.02 6.20
CA ILE A 11 14.53 -2.50 7.52
C ILE A 11 13.37 -3.36 8.04
N LYS A 12 13.63 -4.13 9.10
CA LYS A 12 12.60 -4.93 9.73
C LYS A 12 11.48 -4.01 10.25
N PRO A 13 10.21 -4.26 9.87
CA PRO A 13 9.10 -3.44 10.34
C PRO A 13 8.93 -3.57 11.87
N SER A 14 8.38 -2.53 12.48
CA SER A 14 7.96 -2.56 13.88
C SER A 14 6.64 -3.31 14.04
N LEU A 15 6.24 -3.55 15.28
CA LEU A 15 4.86 -3.95 15.59
C LEU A 15 3.89 -2.80 15.25
N PRO A 16 2.60 -3.12 15.01
CA PRO A 16 1.57 -2.10 14.80
C PRO A 16 1.53 -1.06 15.93
N MET A 17 1.20 0.16 15.58
CA MET A 17 1.09 1.27 16.53
C MET A 17 -0.29 1.27 17.17
N ASP A 18 -0.38 1.77 18.41
CA ASP A 18 -1.68 2.15 18.99
C ASP A 18 -2.30 3.33 18.22
N SER A 19 -3.60 3.55 18.38
CA SER A 19 -4.37 4.53 17.61
C SER A 19 -3.79 5.95 17.72
N THR A 20 -3.39 6.39 18.93
CA THR A 20 -2.85 7.73 19.15
C THR A 20 -1.52 7.95 18.44
N ARG A 21 -0.62 6.99 18.53
CA ARG A 21 0.67 7.04 17.83
C ARG A 21 0.50 6.96 16.33
N LYS A 22 -0.44 6.12 15.86
CA LYS A 22 -0.77 5.98 14.44
C LYS A 22 -1.29 7.29 13.85
N GLU A 23 -2.29 7.92 14.48
CA GLU A 23 -2.81 9.22 14.04
C GLU A 23 -1.72 10.29 13.97
N ARG A 24 -0.88 10.40 15.01
CA ARG A 24 0.22 11.34 15.03
C ARG A 24 1.22 11.10 13.90
N ALA A 25 1.60 9.85 13.66
CA ALA A 25 2.51 9.48 12.58
C ALA A 25 1.92 9.84 11.21
N TYR A 26 0.62 9.62 10.99
CA TYR A 26 -0.04 10.05 9.76
C TYR A 26 -0.08 11.57 9.61
N ILE A 27 -0.40 12.33 10.66
CA ILE A 27 -0.40 13.79 10.58
C ILE A 27 0.99 14.32 10.17
N GLU A 28 2.04 13.81 10.80
CA GLU A 28 3.42 14.19 10.46
C GLU A 28 3.79 13.77 9.02
N ALA A 29 3.38 12.57 8.59
CA ALA A 29 3.60 12.09 7.22
C ALA A 29 2.87 12.94 6.18
N VAL A 30 1.59 13.29 6.42
CA VAL A 30 0.80 14.15 5.52
C VAL A 30 1.47 15.52 5.36
N GLN A 31 1.90 16.14 6.46
CA GLN A 31 2.61 17.41 6.40
C GLN A 31 3.90 17.32 5.56
N ALA A 32 4.66 16.24 5.74
CA ALA A 32 5.87 16.01 4.95
C ALA A 32 5.55 15.75 3.46
N ILE A 33 4.51 14.99 3.15
CA ILE A 33 4.08 14.73 1.77
C ILE A 33 3.66 16.04 1.09
N ASP A 34 2.78 16.81 1.73
CA ASP A 34 2.28 18.07 1.19
C ASP A 34 3.42 19.06 0.90
N ALA A 35 4.36 19.20 1.85
CA ALA A 35 5.50 20.11 1.69
C ALA A 35 6.46 19.70 0.57
N ASN A 36 6.65 18.40 0.35
CA ASN A 36 7.57 17.92 -0.68
C ASN A 36 6.94 17.82 -2.07
N LEU A 37 5.63 17.70 -2.16
CA LEU A 37 4.91 17.53 -3.44
C LEU A 37 4.15 18.77 -3.90
N GLU A 38 4.36 19.93 -3.25
CA GLU A 38 3.74 21.18 -3.68
C GLU A 38 4.09 21.52 -5.12
N GLY A 39 3.07 21.63 -5.97
CA GLY A 39 3.24 21.95 -7.41
C GLY A 39 3.78 20.80 -8.27
N GLU A 40 4.01 19.62 -7.72
CA GLU A 40 4.50 18.47 -8.50
C GLU A 40 3.37 17.84 -9.33
N SER A 41 3.67 17.49 -10.57
CA SER A 41 2.72 16.88 -11.51
C SER A 41 3.11 15.47 -11.97
N ASP A 42 4.35 15.05 -11.80
CA ASP A 42 4.81 13.71 -12.19
C ASP A 42 4.28 12.64 -11.24
N TRP A 43 3.43 11.77 -11.75
CA TRP A 43 2.80 10.73 -10.95
C TRP A 43 3.79 9.70 -10.38
N VAL A 44 4.82 9.35 -11.14
CA VAL A 44 5.83 8.38 -10.68
C VAL A 44 6.67 8.97 -9.53
N LEU A 45 7.04 10.24 -9.67
CA LEU A 45 7.73 10.98 -8.61
C LEU A 45 6.86 11.07 -7.34
N LYS A 46 5.58 11.45 -7.49
CA LYS A 46 4.61 11.48 -6.38
C LYS A 46 4.52 10.12 -5.68
N MET A 47 4.32 9.05 -6.44
CA MET A 47 4.22 7.68 -5.93
C MET A 47 5.48 7.27 -5.15
N ALA A 48 6.66 7.52 -5.70
CA ALA A 48 7.93 7.17 -5.07
C ALA A 48 8.14 7.95 -3.75
N THR A 49 7.84 9.26 -3.75
CA THR A 49 7.98 10.13 -2.58
C THR A 49 6.99 9.76 -1.48
N ILE A 50 5.72 9.51 -1.82
CA ILE A 50 4.70 9.06 -0.86
C ILE A 50 5.12 7.74 -0.20
N ASN A 51 5.58 6.75 -0.99
CA ASN A 51 6.09 5.49 -0.44
C ASN A 51 7.22 5.70 0.56
N GLY A 52 8.21 6.54 0.21
CA GLY A 52 9.35 6.83 1.07
C GLY A 52 8.95 7.47 2.39
N ILE A 53 8.09 8.47 2.34
CA ILE A 53 7.62 9.18 3.53
C ILE A 53 6.76 8.26 4.40
N LEU A 54 5.73 7.62 3.84
CA LEU A 54 4.86 6.72 4.60
C LEU A 54 5.67 5.58 5.26
N LYS A 55 6.58 4.94 4.53
CA LYS A 55 7.43 3.89 5.10
C LYS A 55 8.30 4.38 6.27
N THR A 56 8.70 5.65 6.25
CA THR A 56 9.51 6.26 7.31
C THR A 56 8.70 6.50 8.58
N TYR A 57 7.49 7.02 8.46
CA TYR A 57 6.65 7.39 9.60
C TYR A 57 5.82 6.20 10.13
N LEU A 58 5.28 5.36 9.24
CA LEU A 58 4.48 4.17 9.56
C LEU A 58 5.39 2.94 9.56
N THR A 59 6.20 2.79 10.59
CA THR A 59 7.29 1.81 10.66
C THR A 59 6.84 0.34 10.70
N TYR A 60 5.55 0.07 10.86
CA TYR A 60 4.96 -1.28 10.76
C TYR A 60 4.66 -1.72 9.32
N TYR A 61 4.81 -0.83 8.33
CA TYR A 61 4.66 -1.20 6.94
C TYR A 61 5.77 -2.17 6.52
N TYR A 62 5.39 -3.38 6.14
CA TYR A 62 6.30 -4.39 5.60
C TYR A 62 6.60 -4.11 4.13
N TRP A 63 5.55 -3.94 3.33
CA TRP A 63 5.59 -3.56 1.93
C TRP A 63 4.68 -2.36 1.69
N VAL A 64 5.06 -1.46 0.79
CA VAL A 64 4.26 -0.30 0.41
C VAL A 64 4.54 0.07 -1.04
N GLY A 65 3.49 0.25 -1.84
CA GLY A 65 3.68 0.59 -3.24
C GLY A 65 2.40 0.77 -4.03
N PHE A 66 2.59 1.07 -5.30
CA PHE A 66 1.52 1.29 -6.25
C PHE A 66 1.51 0.18 -7.30
N TYR A 67 0.34 -0.35 -7.59
CA TYR A 67 0.07 -1.15 -8.78
C TYR A 67 -0.70 -0.28 -9.76
N MET A 68 -0.07 0.08 -10.87
CA MET A 68 -0.64 0.97 -11.89
C MET A 68 -1.50 0.20 -12.88
N VAL A 69 -2.61 0.79 -13.31
CA VAL A 69 -3.44 0.24 -14.39
C VAL A 69 -2.72 0.38 -15.71
N ARG A 70 -2.33 -0.72 -16.30
CA ARG A 70 -1.65 -0.77 -17.60
C ARG A 70 -2.14 -1.97 -18.43
N ASN A 71 -2.57 -1.72 -19.66
CA ASN A 71 -2.99 -2.78 -20.60
C ASN A 71 -4.05 -3.74 -20.01
N GLY A 72 -5.04 -3.18 -19.27
CA GLY A 72 -6.16 -3.96 -18.73
C GLY A 72 -5.84 -4.81 -17.49
N ARG A 73 -4.69 -4.57 -16.84
CA ARG A 73 -4.28 -5.24 -15.59
C ARG A 73 -3.52 -4.27 -14.68
N LEU A 74 -3.27 -4.69 -13.46
CA LEU A 74 -2.38 -4.01 -12.53
C LEU A 74 -0.93 -4.42 -12.82
N SER A 75 -0.03 -3.46 -12.89
CA SER A 75 1.42 -3.67 -13.06
C SER A 75 2.14 -2.91 -11.97
N VAL A 76 3.16 -3.54 -11.35
CA VAL A 76 3.91 -2.91 -10.28
C VAL A 76 4.53 -1.59 -10.75
N GLY A 77 4.33 -0.55 -9.96
CA GLY A 77 4.92 0.76 -10.09
C GLY A 77 5.99 1.00 -9.01
N PRO A 78 6.19 2.24 -8.56
CA PRO A 78 7.08 2.52 -7.44
C PRO A 78 6.64 1.79 -6.17
N TYR A 79 7.57 1.11 -5.50
CA TYR A 79 7.33 0.41 -4.23
C TYR A 79 8.58 0.33 -3.37
N GLN A 80 8.40 0.00 -2.09
CA GLN A 80 9.45 -0.35 -1.13
C GLN A 80 9.07 -1.61 -0.38
N GLY A 81 10.03 -2.52 -0.24
CA GLY A 81 9.85 -3.81 0.41
C GLY A 81 10.50 -4.93 -0.37
N THR A 82 10.05 -6.16 -0.12
CA THR A 82 10.47 -7.36 -0.84
C THR A 82 9.93 -7.37 -2.26
N LEU A 83 10.37 -8.33 -3.08
CA LEU A 83 9.88 -8.45 -4.45
C LEU A 83 8.37 -8.74 -4.47
N GLY A 84 7.59 -7.84 -5.06
CA GLY A 84 6.16 -8.01 -5.29
C GLY A 84 5.83 -8.70 -6.60
N CYS A 85 4.54 -9.03 -6.82
CA CYS A 85 4.06 -9.52 -8.11
C CYS A 85 4.28 -8.46 -9.18
N LEU A 86 4.79 -8.84 -10.36
CA LEU A 86 4.98 -7.88 -11.46
C LEU A 86 3.65 -7.45 -12.08
N HIS A 87 2.70 -8.38 -12.17
CA HIS A 87 1.37 -8.15 -12.75
C HIS A 87 0.30 -8.86 -11.94
N ILE A 88 -0.84 -8.21 -11.78
CA ILE A 88 -2.03 -8.76 -11.11
C ILE A 88 -3.25 -8.52 -12.01
N ASP A 89 -3.98 -9.59 -12.33
CA ASP A 89 -5.25 -9.47 -13.04
C ASP A 89 -6.31 -8.87 -12.11
N PHE A 90 -7.23 -8.08 -12.64
CA PHE A 90 -8.34 -7.51 -11.85
C PHE A 90 -9.21 -8.58 -11.19
N SER A 91 -9.23 -9.80 -11.70
CA SER A 91 -9.99 -10.92 -11.10
C SER A 91 -9.33 -11.53 -9.87
N LYS A 92 -8.08 -11.14 -9.51
CA LYS A 92 -7.26 -11.84 -8.52
C LYS A 92 -6.86 -10.97 -7.34
N GLY A 93 -6.82 -11.59 -6.16
CA GLY A 93 -6.29 -11.00 -4.94
C GLY A 93 -7.04 -9.78 -4.41
N VAL A 94 -6.50 -9.18 -3.37
CA VAL A 94 -7.06 -8.00 -2.71
C VAL A 94 -6.89 -6.76 -3.60
N CYS A 95 -5.74 -6.60 -4.23
CA CYS A 95 -5.48 -5.52 -5.20
C CYS A 95 -6.46 -5.55 -6.38
N GLY A 96 -6.70 -6.74 -6.97
CA GLY A 96 -7.68 -6.90 -8.05
C GLY A 96 -9.10 -6.60 -7.57
N LYS A 97 -9.46 -6.98 -6.34
CA LYS A 97 -10.75 -6.66 -5.75
C LYS A 97 -10.93 -5.15 -5.56
N ALA A 98 -9.94 -4.46 -4.97
CA ALA A 98 -9.98 -3.02 -4.78
C ALA A 98 -10.14 -2.28 -6.13
N ALA A 99 -9.43 -2.73 -7.17
CA ALA A 99 -9.52 -2.17 -8.50
C ALA A 99 -10.90 -2.35 -9.14
N ARG A 100 -11.51 -3.56 -9.03
CA ARG A 100 -12.84 -3.86 -9.63
C ARG A 100 -13.98 -3.15 -8.92
N GLU A 101 -13.92 -3.09 -7.59
CA GLU A 101 -14.98 -2.51 -6.75
C GLU A 101 -14.80 -1.00 -6.57
N GLU A 102 -13.61 -0.49 -6.94
CA GLU A 102 -13.22 0.92 -6.75
C GLU A 102 -13.41 1.37 -5.29
N LYS A 103 -13.10 0.46 -4.36
CA LYS A 103 -13.26 0.64 -2.91
C LYS A 103 -12.06 0.12 -2.16
N THR A 104 -11.71 0.81 -1.09
CA THR A 104 -10.69 0.37 -0.15
C THR A 104 -11.03 -1.00 0.41
N GLN A 105 -10.02 -1.88 0.45
CA GLN A 105 -10.10 -3.20 1.05
C GLN A 105 -9.17 -3.25 2.26
N ILE A 106 -9.67 -3.72 3.39
CA ILE A 106 -8.88 -4.01 4.60
C ILE A 106 -9.02 -5.49 4.89
N VAL A 107 -7.89 -6.18 5.01
CA VAL A 107 -7.82 -7.62 5.29
C VAL A 107 -6.98 -7.83 6.54
N GLY A 108 -7.63 -8.30 7.61
CA GLY A 108 -6.98 -8.52 8.91
C GLY A 108 -6.00 -9.70 8.92
N ASP A 109 -6.28 -10.75 8.17
CA ASP A 109 -5.36 -11.89 7.98
C ASP A 109 -5.53 -12.48 6.57
N VAL A 110 -4.54 -12.23 5.71
CA VAL A 110 -4.55 -12.74 4.33
C VAL A 110 -4.43 -14.27 4.26
N HIS A 111 -3.82 -14.89 5.27
CA HIS A 111 -3.71 -16.35 5.34
C HIS A 111 -5.05 -17.03 5.66
N ALA A 112 -5.96 -16.34 6.34
CA ALA A 112 -7.32 -16.84 6.58
C ALA A 112 -8.16 -16.84 5.28
N LEU A 113 -7.90 -15.93 4.34
CA LEU A 113 -8.56 -15.88 3.03
C LEU A 113 -8.13 -17.02 2.10
N ALA A 114 -6.90 -17.52 2.24
CA ALA A 114 -6.31 -18.51 1.34
C ALA A 114 -6.99 -19.89 1.38
N GLN A 115 -7.83 -20.17 2.38
CA GLN A 115 -8.51 -21.45 2.53
C GLN A 115 -9.75 -21.64 1.64
N GLY A 116 -10.10 -20.69 0.78
CA GLY A 116 -11.32 -20.80 -0.04
C GLY A 116 -11.36 -19.98 -1.34
N THR A 117 -10.37 -19.15 -1.61
CA THR A 117 -10.33 -18.31 -2.81
C THR A 117 -8.94 -18.30 -3.42
N ALA A 118 -8.83 -17.98 -4.73
CA ALA A 118 -7.55 -17.84 -5.41
C ALA A 118 -6.80 -16.57 -4.92
N HIS A 119 -6.49 -16.52 -3.61
CA HIS A 119 -5.65 -15.47 -3.04
C HIS A 119 -4.21 -15.73 -3.48
N ILE A 120 -3.65 -14.76 -4.19
CA ILE A 120 -2.22 -14.75 -4.52
C ILE A 120 -1.56 -13.86 -3.48
N ALA A 121 -0.95 -14.46 -2.45
CA ALA A 121 0.02 -13.75 -1.64
C ALA A 121 1.30 -13.61 -2.47
N CYS A 122 1.64 -12.38 -2.86
CA CYS A 122 2.90 -12.11 -3.57
C CYS A 122 4.11 -12.32 -2.65
N ASP A 123 3.92 -12.16 -1.34
CA ASP A 123 4.92 -12.47 -0.30
C ASP A 123 4.26 -13.29 0.83
N PRO A 124 4.80 -14.48 1.17
CA PRO A 124 4.26 -15.32 2.23
C PRO A 124 4.40 -14.71 3.64
N ASN A 125 5.21 -13.67 3.81
CA ASN A 125 5.37 -12.97 5.09
C ASN A 125 4.32 -11.89 5.32
N SER A 126 3.56 -11.50 4.32
CA SER A 126 2.41 -10.60 4.48
C SER A 126 1.32 -11.29 5.29
N ARG A 127 0.81 -10.62 6.34
CA ARG A 127 -0.23 -11.14 7.21
C ARG A 127 -1.51 -10.30 7.14
N SER A 128 -1.40 -8.99 7.10
CA SER A 128 -2.54 -8.09 6.88
C SER A 128 -2.23 -7.09 5.79
N GLU A 129 -3.29 -6.57 5.17
CA GLU A 129 -3.17 -5.76 3.95
C GLU A 129 -4.27 -4.69 3.92
N ILE A 130 -3.92 -3.49 3.44
CA ILE A 130 -4.87 -2.46 3.05
C ILE A 130 -4.58 -2.02 1.62
N VAL A 131 -5.61 -1.99 0.78
CA VAL A 131 -5.49 -1.54 -0.62
C VAL A 131 -6.48 -0.41 -0.88
N VAL A 132 -5.97 0.73 -1.35
CA VAL A 132 -6.76 1.95 -1.61
C VAL A 132 -6.75 2.24 -3.12
N PRO A 133 -7.91 2.37 -3.78
CA PRO A 133 -7.97 2.77 -5.19
C PRO A 133 -7.51 4.23 -5.35
N VAL A 134 -6.78 4.50 -6.42
CA VAL A 134 -6.22 5.81 -6.76
C VAL A 134 -6.80 6.26 -8.08
N PHE A 135 -7.43 7.43 -8.10
CA PHE A 135 -8.09 8.00 -9.27
C PHE A 135 -7.33 9.21 -9.80
N ASP A 136 -7.37 9.40 -11.10
CA ASP A 136 -6.90 10.61 -11.75
C ASP A 136 -7.92 11.78 -11.63
N PRO A 137 -7.58 13.01 -12.08
CA PRO A 137 -8.51 14.14 -12.03
C PRO A 137 -9.78 13.95 -12.88
N GLN A 138 -9.82 12.99 -13.79
CA GLN A 138 -10.98 12.64 -14.60
C GLN A 138 -11.86 11.55 -13.94
N GLY A 139 -11.46 11.08 -12.74
CA GLY A 139 -12.14 10.01 -12.02
C GLY A 139 -11.89 8.61 -12.57
N GLN A 140 -10.87 8.44 -13.43
CA GLN A 140 -10.47 7.14 -13.94
C GLN A 140 -9.54 6.45 -12.95
N LEU A 141 -9.67 5.14 -12.78
CA LEU A 141 -8.76 4.36 -11.95
C LEU A 141 -7.35 4.38 -12.54
N LEU A 142 -6.43 5.06 -11.86
CA LEU A 142 -5.02 5.19 -12.22
C LEU A 142 -4.18 4.02 -11.69
N ALA A 143 -4.43 3.65 -10.44
CA ALA A 143 -3.65 2.66 -9.71
C ALA A 143 -4.44 2.15 -8.50
N VAL A 144 -3.89 1.16 -7.81
CA VAL A 144 -4.19 0.90 -6.40
C VAL A 144 -2.93 1.12 -5.57
N PHE A 145 -3.09 1.70 -4.39
CA PHE A 145 -2.05 1.84 -3.38
C PHE A 145 -2.18 0.69 -2.40
N ASP A 146 -1.14 -0.10 -2.29
CA ASP A 146 -1.12 -1.36 -1.54
C ASP A 146 -0.11 -1.27 -0.39
N VAL A 147 -0.53 -1.68 0.80
CA VAL A 147 0.31 -1.74 1.99
C VAL A 147 0.09 -3.05 2.71
N ASP A 148 1.19 -3.75 2.95
CA ASP A 148 1.23 -4.99 3.73
C ASP A 148 1.90 -4.79 5.08
N SER A 149 1.47 -5.57 6.06
CA SER A 149 2.16 -5.76 7.33
C SER A 149 2.47 -7.24 7.57
N SER A 150 3.57 -7.53 8.25
CA SER A 150 3.93 -8.88 8.69
C SER A 150 3.14 -9.36 9.92
N GLU A 151 2.32 -8.48 10.50
CA GLU A 151 1.47 -8.78 11.64
C GLU A 151 -0.01 -8.78 11.21
N PRO A 152 -0.88 -9.62 11.81
CA PRO A 152 -2.30 -9.57 11.56
C PRO A 152 -2.91 -8.27 12.13
N ASP A 153 -4.08 -7.90 11.63
CA ASP A 153 -4.91 -6.80 12.13
C ASP A 153 -4.18 -5.44 12.28
N SER A 154 -3.18 -5.19 11.41
CA SER A 154 -2.38 -3.96 11.48
C SER A 154 -3.09 -2.72 10.99
N PHE A 155 -4.10 -2.88 10.13
CA PHE A 155 -4.81 -1.78 9.48
C PHE A 155 -6.25 -1.66 9.97
N ASP A 156 -6.69 -0.41 10.14
CA ASP A 156 -8.02 -0.05 10.62
C ASP A 156 -8.58 1.19 9.90
N THR A 157 -9.66 1.74 10.42
CA THR A 157 -10.31 2.93 9.84
C THR A 157 -9.45 4.19 9.89
N ILE A 158 -8.45 4.27 10.77
CA ILE A 158 -7.49 5.39 10.81
C ILE A 158 -6.62 5.33 9.55
N ASP A 159 -6.05 4.15 9.25
CA ASP A 159 -5.26 3.94 8.03
C ASP A 159 -6.08 4.28 6.79
N GLN A 160 -7.30 3.75 6.71
CA GLN A 160 -8.19 4.00 5.58
C GLN A 160 -8.41 5.50 5.38
N HIS A 161 -8.79 6.22 6.42
CA HIS A 161 -9.09 7.65 6.36
C HIS A 161 -7.90 8.46 5.83
N PHE A 162 -6.73 8.29 6.41
CA PHE A 162 -5.53 9.04 6.00
C PHE A 162 -5.04 8.66 4.61
N LEU A 163 -5.04 7.38 4.27
CA LEU A 163 -4.56 6.93 2.97
C LEU A 163 -5.50 7.36 1.85
N GLU A 164 -6.82 7.27 2.03
CA GLU A 164 -7.79 7.78 1.05
C GLU A 164 -7.64 9.31 0.86
N ASP A 165 -7.42 10.07 1.93
CA ASP A 165 -7.20 11.52 1.84
C ASP A 165 -5.91 11.86 1.10
N ILE A 166 -4.80 11.19 1.39
CA ILE A 166 -3.52 11.37 0.67
C ILE A 166 -3.71 11.09 -0.83
N MET A 167 -4.34 9.97 -1.19
CA MET A 167 -4.52 9.59 -2.59
C MET A 167 -5.41 10.61 -3.33
N ARG A 168 -6.51 11.01 -2.72
CA ARG A 168 -7.42 12.02 -3.29
C ARG A 168 -6.72 13.36 -3.52
N ARG A 169 -5.96 13.86 -2.53
CA ARG A 169 -5.30 15.19 -2.58
C ARG A 169 -4.17 15.25 -3.60
N HIS A 170 -3.45 14.17 -3.81
CA HIS A 170 -2.27 14.19 -4.68
C HIS A 170 -2.50 13.65 -6.08
N PHE A 171 -3.59 12.89 -6.32
CA PHE A 171 -3.85 12.29 -7.63
C PHE A 171 -5.17 12.72 -8.28
N SER A 172 -6.20 13.08 -7.51
CA SER A 172 -7.54 13.37 -8.04
C SER A 172 -7.83 14.88 -8.20
N VAL A 173 -6.85 15.74 -8.05
CA VAL A 173 -7.00 17.21 -8.15
C VAL A 173 -6.10 17.79 -9.23
#